data_3cac029a501705cd0f47aa4d914ccf7c
#
_entry.id   3cac029a501705cd0f47aa4d914ccf7c
#
_cell.length_a   1.000
_cell.length_b   1.000
_cell.length_c   1.000
_cell.angle_alpha   90.00
_cell.angle_beta   90.00
_cell.angle_gamma   90.00
#
_symmetry.space_group_name_H-M   'P 1'
#
loop_
_entity.id
_entity.type
_entity.pdbx_description
1 polymer ?
#
loop_
_entity_poly.entity_id
_entity_poly.type
_entity_poly.pdbx_seq_one_letter_code
_entity_poly.pdbx_strand_id
1 'polypeptide(L)' 'MQDRPTAVELLEAIREFLEQDVMPAVEGRVQFHSRVAVNALGMLERELRLGPDLDADERARMA' A
#
# COMPACT_ATOMS: atom_id res chain seq x y z
N MET A 1 -3.39 -23.86 3.44
CA MET A 1 -3.04 -23.29 3.09
C MET A 1 -2.48 -22.30 3.63
N GLN A 2 -1.89 -21.73 3.31
CA GLN A 2 -1.23 -20.89 3.78
C GLN A 2 -1.76 -19.68 3.69
N ASP A 3 -2.04 -19.05 4.55
CA ASP A 3 -2.62 -17.81 4.55
C ASP A 3 -1.70 -16.73 4.91
N ARG A 4 -0.52 -17.08 5.22
CA ARG A 4 0.40 -16.06 5.65
C ARG A 4 1.64 -16.07 4.83
N PRO A 5 2.16 -14.90 4.55
CA PRO A 5 1.55 -13.63 4.96
C PRO A 5 0.39 -13.30 4.05
N THR A 6 -0.56 -12.57 4.57
CA THR A 6 -1.69 -12.14 3.78
C THR A 6 -1.28 -10.95 2.93
N ALA A 7 -2.15 -10.59 1.99
CA ALA A 7 -1.87 -9.44 1.15
C ALA A 7 -1.73 -8.17 2.00
N VAL A 8 -2.57 -8.02 2.99
CA VAL A 8 -2.49 -6.85 3.85
C VAL A 8 -1.18 -6.82 4.60
N GLU A 9 -0.76 -7.96 5.09
CA GLU A 9 0.50 -8.02 5.82
C GLU A 9 1.68 -7.69 4.94
N LEU A 10 1.64 -8.14 3.70
CA LEU A 10 2.72 -7.83 2.77
C LEU A 10 2.75 -6.34 2.46
N LEU A 11 1.59 -5.75 2.26
CA LEU A 11 1.53 -4.32 1.99
C LEU A 11 2.01 -3.52 3.17
N GLU A 12 1.66 -3.94 4.37
CA GLU A 12 2.13 -3.26 5.56
C GLU A 12 3.64 -3.30 5.68
N ALA A 13 4.21 -4.46 5.40
CA ALA A 13 5.65 -4.60 5.50
C ALA A 13 6.36 -3.69 4.51
N ILE A 14 5.85 -3.63 3.29
CA ILE A 14 6.46 -2.78 2.28
C ILE A 14 6.31 -1.31 2.66
N ARG A 15 5.14 -0.94 3.13
CA ARG A 15 4.90 0.44 3.51
C ARG A 15 5.81 0.86 4.65
N GLU A 16 5.96 0.01 5.64
CA GLU A 16 6.82 0.32 6.77
C GLU A 16 8.27 0.44 6.35
N PHE A 17 8.70 -0.41 5.45
CA PHE A 17 10.05 -0.33 4.95
C PHE A 17 10.28 1.00 4.26
N LEU A 18 9.35 1.42 3.44
CA LEU A 18 9.49 2.69 2.76
C LEU A 18 9.50 3.86 3.73
N GLU A 19 8.63 3.82 4.71
CA GLU A 19 8.55 4.92 5.66
C GLU A 19 9.75 5.00 6.58
N GLN A 20 10.22 3.88 7.04
CA GLN A 20 11.23 3.88 8.08
C GLN A 20 12.65 3.77 7.57
N ASP A 21 12.83 3.07 6.47
CA ASP A 21 14.16 2.85 5.96
C ASP A 21 14.48 3.64 4.71
N VAL A 22 13.54 3.76 3.82
CA VAL A 22 13.81 4.42 2.55
C VAL A 22 13.66 5.94 2.63
N MET A 23 12.54 6.40 3.12
CA MET A 23 12.31 7.84 3.13
C MET A 23 13.37 8.64 3.87
N PRO A 24 13.84 8.18 5.03
CA PRO A 24 14.88 8.94 5.69
C PRO A 24 16.23 8.85 5.00
N ALA A 25 16.41 7.88 4.12
CA ALA A 25 17.69 7.68 3.46
C ALA A 25 17.78 8.36 2.10
N VAL A 26 16.70 8.91 1.61
CA VAL A 26 16.70 9.56 0.31
C VAL A 26 16.14 10.95 0.41
N GLU A 27 16.31 11.72 -0.63
CA GLU A 27 15.77 13.07 -0.62
C GLU A 27 15.41 13.48 -2.03
N GLY A 28 14.80 14.64 -2.16
CA GLY A 28 14.43 15.14 -3.45
C GLY A 28 13.32 14.33 -4.08
N ARG A 29 13.47 14.06 -5.35
CA ARG A 29 12.44 13.38 -6.10
C ARG A 29 12.15 11.97 -5.61
N VAL A 30 13.18 11.25 -5.22
CA VAL A 30 12.99 9.89 -4.75
C VAL A 30 12.19 9.88 -3.47
N GLN A 31 12.47 10.84 -2.59
CA GLN A 31 11.72 10.91 -1.35
C GLN A 31 10.26 11.24 -1.62
N PHE A 32 10.02 12.16 -2.54
CA PHE A 32 8.66 12.52 -2.91
C PHE A 32 7.90 11.30 -3.45
N HIS A 33 8.53 10.57 -4.35
CA HIS A 33 7.87 9.40 -4.92
C HIS A 33 7.69 8.28 -3.89
N SER A 34 8.61 8.20 -2.94
CA SER A 34 8.45 7.22 -1.87
C SER A 34 7.23 7.54 -1.03
N ARG A 35 7.00 8.82 -0.78
CA ARG A 35 5.84 9.22 -0.02
C ARG A 35 4.56 8.88 -0.78
N VAL A 36 4.56 9.10 -2.09
CA VAL A 36 3.41 8.74 -2.91
C VAL A 36 3.17 7.23 -2.83
N ALA A 37 4.24 6.46 -2.88
CA ALA A 37 4.11 5.01 -2.79
C ALA A 37 3.54 4.59 -1.43
N VAL A 38 4.00 5.23 -0.37
CA VAL A 38 3.48 4.94 0.96
C VAL A 38 1.99 5.20 1.01
N ASN A 39 1.56 6.33 0.45
CA ASN A 39 0.15 6.66 0.45
C ASN A 39 -0.66 5.66 -0.35
N ALA A 40 -0.14 5.27 -1.51
CA ALA A 40 -0.83 4.30 -2.33
C ALA A 40 -0.97 2.96 -1.62
N LEU A 41 0.09 2.53 -0.95
CA LEU A 41 0.02 1.28 -0.20
C LEU A 41 -0.99 1.37 0.93
N GLY A 42 -1.06 2.51 1.58
CA GLY A 42 -2.05 2.70 2.64
C GLY A 42 -3.46 2.58 2.11
N MET A 43 -3.69 3.12 0.91
CA MET A 43 -5.01 3.04 0.31
C MET A 43 -5.36 1.59 -0.05
N LEU A 44 -4.39 0.86 -0.56
CA LEU A 44 -4.63 -0.55 -0.88
C LEU A 44 -4.93 -1.36 0.37
N GLU A 45 -4.20 -1.08 1.44
CA GLU A 45 -4.46 -1.77 2.70
C GLU A 45 -5.89 -1.53 3.15
N ARG A 46 -6.33 -0.31 3.03
CA ARG A 46 -7.68 0.03 3.46
C ARG A 46 -8.71 -0.70 2.60
N GLU A 47 -8.51 -0.72 1.31
CA GLU A 47 -9.43 -1.42 0.43
C GLU A 47 -9.54 -2.89 0.76
N LEU A 48 -8.40 -3.51 1.03
CA LEU A 48 -8.41 -4.91 1.36
C LEU A 48 -9.11 -5.20 2.69
N ARG A 49 -8.99 -4.28 3.62
CA ARG A 49 -9.66 -4.44 4.90
C ARG A 49 -11.16 -4.24 4.81
N LEU A 50 -11.59 -3.36 3.92
CA LEU A 50 -13.00 -3.08 3.79
C LEU A 50 -13.76 -4.18 3.07
N GLY A 51 -13.07 -4.93 2.26
CA GLY A 51 -13.71 -6.05 1.61
C GLY A 51 -13.71 -5.94 0.12
N PRO A 52 -13.55 -7.05 -0.54
CA PRO A 52 -13.45 -7.08 -1.99
C PRO A 52 -14.72 -6.70 -2.72
N ASP A 53 -15.83 -6.93 -2.13
CA ASP A 53 -17.08 -6.66 -2.82
C ASP A 53 -17.25 -5.20 -3.17
N LEU A 54 -17.00 -4.37 -2.21
CA LEU A 54 -17.13 -2.96 -2.46
C LEU A 54 -16.09 -2.49 -3.43
N ASP A 55 -14.92 -3.02 -3.29
CA ASP A 55 -13.85 -2.61 -4.14
C ASP A 55 -14.10 -2.94 -5.59
N ALA A 56 -14.67 -4.06 -5.83
CA ALA A 56 -14.91 -4.46 -7.19
C ALA A 56 -15.79 -3.46 -7.90
N ASP A 57 -16.82 -3.01 -7.23
CA ASP A 57 -17.69 -2.04 -7.82
C ASP A 57 -16.99 -0.74 -8.09
N GLU A 58 -16.26 -0.29 -7.13
CA GLU A 58 -15.59 0.96 -7.28
C GLU A 58 -14.61 0.94 -8.42
N ARG A 59 -13.88 -0.12 -8.51
CA ARG A 59 -12.91 -0.19 -9.54
C ARG A 59 -13.51 -0.25 -10.91
N ALA A 60 -14.60 -0.93 -11.04
CA ALA A 60 -15.26 -1.02 -12.30
C ALA A 60 -15.63 0.36 -12.80
N ARG A 61 -16.03 1.20 -11.88
CA ARG A 61 -16.40 2.50 -12.29
C ARG A 61 -15.22 3.35 -12.64
N MET A 62 -14.17 3.20 -11.93
CA MET A 62 -13.04 4.02 -12.20
C MET A 62 -12.33 3.68 -13.45
N ALA A 63 -12.39 2.45 -13.79
CA ALA A 63 -11.75 2.06 -15.01
C ALA A 63 -12.46 2.66 -16.18
#